data_061bc440a93b13af6ec0b2efaa4e12cb
#
_entry.id   061bc440a93b13af6ec0b2efaa4e12cb
#
_cell.length_a   1.000
_cell.length_b   1.000
_cell.length_c   1.000
_cell.angle_alpha   90.00
_cell.angle_beta   90.00
_cell.angle_gamma   90.00
#
_symmetry.space_group_name_H-M   'P 1'
#
loop_
_entity.id
_entity.type
_entity.pdbx_description
1 polymer ?
#
loop_
_entity_poly.entity_id
_entity_poly.type
_entity_poly.pdbx_seq_one_letter_code
_entity_poly.pdbx_strand_id
1 'polypeptide(L)'
;ALHGLVQSGKVRHLGISISSNPNSYQTSRAAQVKAEAIQVIYNRLDQTPEQRVFPSCQEQNLGVLARVPLASGFLSGKYRPGTKFSNENDIRSTRDDAMVQERLRRVEEIQQHEVPQGVPMAAWALAWCLQHPAVTCVIPGCKNVEQVESNASAADLDMVRADHPQAA
;
A
#
# COMPACT_ATOMS: atom_id res chain seq x y z
N ALA A 1 19.84 -19.12 -8.41
CA ALA A 1 20.40 -18.66 -7.12
C ALA A 1 19.33 -18.65 -6.01
N LEU A 2 18.19 -17.92 -6.13
CA LEU A 2 17.18 -17.79 -5.06
C LEU A 2 16.53 -19.11 -4.64
N HIS A 3 16.24 -20.02 -5.58
CA HIS A 3 15.71 -21.36 -5.25
C HIS A 3 16.65 -22.19 -4.38
N GLY A 4 17.96 -22.03 -4.53
CA GLY A 4 18.92 -22.70 -3.64
C GLY A 4 18.79 -22.24 -2.18
N LEU A 5 18.36 -20.99 -1.94
CA LEU A 5 18.09 -20.48 -0.59
C LEU A 5 16.82 -21.09 0.00
N VAL A 6 15.79 -21.31 -0.82
CA VAL A 6 14.58 -22.02 -0.37
C VAL A 6 14.90 -23.48 -0.05
N GLN A 7 15.61 -24.19 -0.95
CA GLN A 7 15.99 -25.58 -0.74
C GLN A 7 16.89 -25.79 0.49
N SER A 8 17.74 -24.80 0.82
CA SER A 8 18.58 -24.84 2.02
C SER A 8 17.87 -24.38 3.30
N GLY A 9 16.56 -24.06 3.23
CA GLY A 9 15.77 -23.60 4.37
C GLY A 9 16.09 -22.19 4.86
N LYS A 10 16.95 -21.43 4.16
CA LYS A 10 17.31 -20.04 4.54
C LYS A 10 16.21 -19.03 4.26
N VAL A 11 15.35 -19.31 3.29
CA VAL A 11 14.20 -18.51 2.89
C VAL A 11 13.01 -19.44 2.72
N ARG A 12 11.84 -19.04 3.22
CA ARG A 12 10.62 -19.85 3.08
C ARG A 12 9.90 -19.57 1.75
N HIS A 13 9.75 -18.30 1.40
CA HIS A 13 8.96 -17.84 0.25
C HIS A 13 9.75 -16.82 -0.58
N LEU A 14 9.48 -16.79 -1.87
CA LEU A 14 10.02 -15.80 -2.80
C LEU A 14 8.93 -14.84 -3.24
N GLY A 15 9.29 -13.58 -3.48
CA GLY A 15 8.38 -12.57 -3.99
C GLY A 15 9.04 -11.67 -5.03
N ILE A 16 8.21 -10.93 -5.75
CA ILE A 16 8.62 -9.93 -6.73
C ILE A 16 8.12 -8.57 -6.29
N SER A 17 9.03 -7.59 -6.18
CA SER A 17 8.63 -6.18 -6.09
C SER A 17 8.53 -5.63 -7.50
N ILE A 18 7.31 -5.36 -7.97
CA ILE A 18 7.10 -4.87 -9.33
C ILE A 18 7.53 -3.41 -9.45
N SER A 19 8.13 -3.07 -10.60
CA SER A 19 8.72 -1.74 -10.84
C SER A 19 7.68 -0.70 -11.25
N SER A 20 6.57 -1.13 -11.83
CA SER A 20 5.53 -0.24 -12.37
C SER A 20 4.16 -0.89 -12.32
N ASN A 21 3.18 -0.20 -11.73
CA ASN A 21 1.81 -0.71 -11.59
C ASN A 21 1.09 -1.01 -12.93
N PRO A 22 1.26 -0.21 -13.99
CA PRO A 22 0.62 -0.53 -15.28
C PRO A 22 1.21 -1.75 -15.97
N ASN A 23 2.45 -2.13 -15.61
CA ASN A 23 3.15 -3.24 -16.24
C ASN A 23 2.88 -4.57 -15.51
N SER A 24 1.98 -5.36 -16.05
CA SER A 24 1.65 -6.69 -15.51
C SER A 24 2.66 -7.79 -15.92
N TYR A 25 3.69 -7.49 -16.70
CA TYR A 25 4.65 -8.49 -17.20
C TYR A 25 5.32 -9.26 -16.05
N GLN A 26 5.80 -8.56 -15.02
CA GLN A 26 6.47 -9.21 -13.89
C GLN A 26 5.50 -10.12 -13.10
N THR A 27 4.26 -9.67 -12.93
CA THR A 27 3.23 -10.44 -12.21
C THR A 27 2.83 -11.69 -13.01
N SER A 28 2.61 -11.56 -14.32
CA SER A 28 2.24 -12.70 -15.18
C SER A 28 3.33 -13.79 -15.25
N ARG A 29 4.57 -13.46 -14.88
CA ARG A 29 5.72 -14.40 -14.86
C ARG A 29 6.02 -14.97 -13.47
N ALA A 30 5.23 -14.63 -12.46
CA ALA A 30 5.49 -15.04 -11.07
C ALA A 30 5.62 -16.57 -10.93
N ALA A 31 4.68 -17.32 -11.52
CA ALA A 31 4.72 -18.79 -11.50
C ALA A 31 5.98 -19.37 -12.13
N GLN A 32 6.52 -18.77 -13.21
CA GLN A 32 7.73 -19.25 -13.89
C GLN A 32 8.98 -19.16 -13.00
N VAL A 33 9.02 -18.17 -12.12
CA VAL A 33 10.13 -17.99 -11.16
C VAL A 33 9.76 -18.50 -9.78
N LYS A 34 8.63 -19.20 -9.64
CA LYS A 34 8.11 -19.74 -8.38
C LYS A 34 8.02 -18.67 -7.29
N ALA A 35 7.64 -17.45 -7.66
CA ALA A 35 7.31 -16.42 -6.70
C ALA A 35 5.90 -16.67 -6.16
N GLU A 36 5.71 -16.44 -4.87
CA GLU A 36 4.47 -16.67 -4.13
C GLU A 36 3.84 -15.35 -3.66
N ALA A 37 4.58 -14.24 -3.79
CA ALA A 37 4.11 -12.93 -3.39
C ALA A 37 4.51 -11.84 -4.38
N ILE A 38 3.67 -10.81 -4.47
CA ILE A 38 3.89 -9.59 -5.26
C ILE A 38 3.87 -8.39 -4.31
N GLN A 39 4.89 -7.55 -4.37
CA GLN A 39 4.90 -6.25 -3.72
C GLN A 39 4.60 -5.16 -4.75
N VAL A 40 3.56 -4.38 -4.51
CA VAL A 40 3.01 -3.39 -5.47
C VAL A 40 2.63 -2.10 -4.77
N ILE A 41 2.76 -0.93 -5.44
CA ILE A 41 2.20 0.33 -4.93
C ILE A 41 0.68 0.24 -5.02
N TYR A 42 0.00 0.41 -3.88
CA TYR A 42 -1.46 0.46 -3.83
C TYR A 42 -1.92 1.35 -2.69
N ASN A 43 -2.78 2.29 -2.98
CA ASN A 43 -3.38 3.20 -2.02
C ASN A 43 -4.60 3.90 -2.64
N ARG A 44 -5.38 4.63 -1.85
CA ARG A 44 -6.60 5.32 -2.31
C ARG A 44 -6.38 6.32 -3.45
N LEU A 45 -5.15 6.83 -3.63
CA LEU A 45 -4.80 7.74 -4.73
C LEU A 45 -4.26 7.01 -5.98
N ASP A 46 -3.85 5.75 -5.86
CA ASP A 46 -3.35 4.93 -6.96
C ASP A 46 -3.94 3.51 -6.88
N GLN A 47 -5.00 3.30 -7.64
CA GLN A 47 -5.76 2.05 -7.75
C GLN A 47 -5.44 1.29 -9.05
N THR A 48 -4.42 1.72 -9.80
CA THR A 48 -4.03 1.08 -11.07
C THR A 48 -3.81 -0.43 -10.98
N PRO A 49 -3.31 -1.01 -9.87
CA PRO A 49 -3.16 -2.47 -9.75
C PRO A 49 -4.45 -3.27 -9.90
N GLU A 50 -5.60 -2.70 -9.57
CA GLU A 50 -6.91 -3.37 -9.66
C GLU A 50 -7.25 -3.82 -11.08
N GLN A 51 -6.73 -3.13 -12.09
CA GLN A 51 -7.05 -3.40 -13.49
C GLN A 51 -6.39 -4.68 -14.04
N ARG A 52 -5.16 -4.99 -13.62
CA ARG A 52 -4.37 -6.09 -14.20
C ARG A 52 -3.55 -6.87 -13.19
N VAL A 53 -2.92 -6.20 -12.23
CA VAL A 53 -2.00 -6.84 -11.27
C VAL A 53 -2.79 -7.73 -10.32
N PHE A 54 -3.85 -7.21 -9.71
CA PHE A 54 -4.66 -7.96 -8.75
C PHE A 54 -5.39 -9.15 -9.38
N PRO A 55 -6.05 -9.03 -10.54
CA PRO A 55 -6.60 -10.21 -11.22
C PRO A 55 -5.53 -11.29 -11.47
N SER A 56 -4.35 -10.90 -11.95
CA SER A 56 -3.26 -11.85 -12.19
C SER A 56 -2.72 -12.48 -10.89
N CYS A 57 -2.71 -11.74 -9.78
CA CYS A 57 -2.35 -12.29 -8.46
C CYS A 57 -3.37 -13.31 -7.98
N GLN A 58 -4.67 -13.02 -8.13
CA GLN A 58 -5.75 -13.93 -7.73
C GLN A 58 -5.75 -15.22 -8.57
N GLU A 59 -5.60 -15.11 -9.89
CA GLU A 59 -5.49 -16.27 -10.79
C GLU A 59 -4.33 -17.20 -10.44
N GLN A 60 -3.21 -16.66 -9.97
CA GLN A 60 -2.01 -17.42 -9.60
C GLN A 60 -1.92 -17.74 -8.10
N ASN A 61 -2.92 -17.36 -7.30
CA ASN A 61 -2.93 -17.48 -5.84
C ASN A 61 -1.67 -16.88 -5.17
N LEU A 62 -1.32 -15.64 -5.57
CA LEU A 62 -0.17 -14.92 -5.04
C LEU A 62 -0.58 -14.02 -3.89
N GLY A 63 0.23 -13.98 -2.82
CA GLY A 63 0.09 -12.98 -1.77
C GLY A 63 0.42 -11.57 -2.29
N VAL A 64 -0.34 -10.57 -1.87
CA VAL A 64 -0.13 -9.17 -2.27
C VAL A 64 0.26 -8.32 -1.08
N LEU A 65 1.46 -7.72 -1.16
CA LEU A 65 1.97 -6.75 -0.20
C LEU A 65 1.79 -5.34 -0.79
N ALA A 66 0.83 -4.58 -0.25
CA ALA A 66 0.59 -3.20 -0.66
C ALA A 66 1.63 -2.27 -0.03
N ARG A 67 2.58 -1.79 -0.84
CA ARG A 67 3.57 -0.79 -0.40
C ARG A 67 3.08 0.63 -0.70
N VAL A 68 3.64 1.61 0.01
CA VAL A 68 3.25 3.02 -0.09
C VAL A 68 1.75 3.25 0.18
N PRO A 69 1.14 2.53 1.16
CA PRO A 69 -0.31 2.62 1.37
C PRO A 69 -0.77 4.01 1.81
N LEU A 70 0.11 4.80 2.42
CA LEU A 70 -0.15 6.20 2.79
C LEU A 70 0.26 7.21 1.71
N ALA A 71 0.50 6.79 0.46
CA ALA A 71 0.84 7.65 -0.67
C ALA A 71 2.01 8.61 -0.37
N SER A 72 3.13 8.11 0.17
CA SER A 72 4.27 8.92 0.65
C SER A 72 3.88 9.92 1.75
N GLY A 73 2.91 9.58 2.58
CA GLY A 73 2.44 10.38 3.71
C GLY A 73 1.34 11.40 3.36
N PHE A 74 0.92 11.51 2.10
CA PHE A 74 -0.22 12.37 1.74
C PHE A 74 -1.50 11.94 2.46
N LEU A 75 -1.76 10.65 2.60
CA LEU A 75 -2.92 10.08 3.29
C LEU A 75 -2.73 9.97 4.81
N SER A 76 -1.73 10.64 5.40
CA SER A 76 -1.50 10.64 6.85
C SER A 76 -2.45 11.54 7.64
N GLY A 77 -3.22 12.40 6.97
CA GLY A 77 -4.05 13.42 7.61
C GLY A 77 -3.30 14.66 8.13
N LYS A 78 -1.96 14.73 7.94
CA LYS A 78 -1.12 15.82 8.44
C LYS A 78 -1.08 17.06 7.54
N TYR A 79 -1.31 16.88 6.24
CA TYR A 79 -1.09 17.91 5.24
C TYR A 79 -2.41 18.40 4.65
N ARG A 80 -2.44 19.70 4.30
CA ARG A 80 -3.62 20.37 3.72
C ARG A 80 -3.21 21.09 2.42
N PRO A 81 -4.16 21.45 1.53
CA PRO A 81 -3.88 22.36 0.43
C PRO A 81 -3.11 23.59 0.92
N GLY A 82 -2.13 24.04 0.14
CA GLY A 82 -1.21 25.10 0.52
C GLY A 82 0.06 24.64 1.24
N THR A 83 0.14 23.38 1.72
CA THR A 83 1.38 22.85 2.30
C THR A 83 2.48 22.79 1.23
N LYS A 84 3.67 23.32 1.56
CA LYS A 84 4.89 23.23 0.74
C LYS A 84 5.89 22.27 1.37
N PHE A 85 6.56 21.49 0.53
CA PHE A 85 7.63 20.59 0.95
C PHE A 85 8.95 21.16 0.46
N SER A 86 9.73 21.77 1.37
CA SER A 86 10.99 22.45 1.06
C SER A 86 12.24 21.68 1.50
N ASN A 87 12.09 20.58 2.26
CA ASN A 87 13.23 19.79 2.70
C ASN A 87 13.73 18.92 1.54
N GLU A 88 14.98 19.10 1.14
CA GLU A 88 15.63 18.37 0.03
C GLU A 88 15.62 16.84 0.21
N ASN A 89 15.61 16.37 1.46
CA ASN A 89 15.51 14.94 1.78
C ASN A 89 14.07 14.39 1.75
N ASP A 90 13.09 15.24 1.46
CA ASP A 90 11.69 14.82 1.34
C ASP A 90 11.35 14.53 -0.13
N ILE A 91 11.05 13.30 -0.46
CA ILE A 91 10.67 12.88 -1.82
C ILE A 91 9.54 13.71 -2.43
N ARG A 92 8.75 14.40 -1.60
CA ARG A 92 7.65 15.25 -2.06
C ARG A 92 8.15 16.60 -2.58
N SER A 93 9.31 17.08 -2.11
CA SER A 93 9.94 18.32 -2.58
C SER A 93 10.44 18.24 -4.03
N THR A 94 10.69 17.01 -4.53
CA THR A 94 11.14 16.78 -5.92
C THR A 94 10.00 16.75 -6.93
N ARG A 95 8.75 16.87 -6.46
CA ARG A 95 7.55 16.81 -7.30
C ARG A 95 7.12 18.21 -7.72
N ASP A 96 6.48 18.31 -8.87
CA ASP A 96 5.84 19.54 -9.33
C ASP A 96 4.80 20.04 -8.31
N ASP A 97 4.85 21.34 -7.97
CA ASP A 97 4.00 21.94 -6.93
C ASP A 97 2.51 21.85 -7.31
N ALA A 98 2.16 22.05 -8.57
CA ALA A 98 0.78 21.96 -9.02
C ALA A 98 0.23 20.53 -8.83
N MET A 99 1.03 19.51 -9.13
CA MET A 99 0.67 18.11 -8.86
C MET A 99 0.54 17.81 -7.35
N VAL A 100 1.40 18.42 -6.53
CA VAL A 100 1.32 18.30 -5.06
C VAL A 100 0.02 18.90 -4.55
N GLN A 101 -0.31 20.12 -4.98
CA GLN A 101 -1.52 20.82 -4.55
C GLN A 101 -2.79 20.10 -5.02
N GLU A 102 -2.80 19.58 -6.24
CA GLU A 102 -3.93 18.77 -6.74
C GLU A 102 -4.13 17.51 -5.90
N ARG A 103 -3.03 16.83 -5.56
CA ARG A 103 -3.08 15.65 -4.70
C ARG A 103 -3.59 15.97 -3.30
N LEU A 104 -3.18 17.10 -2.72
CA LEU A 104 -3.66 17.55 -1.41
C LEU A 104 -5.15 17.91 -1.43
N ARG A 105 -5.67 18.54 -2.48
CA ARG A 105 -7.10 18.78 -2.65
C ARG A 105 -7.88 17.47 -2.69
N ARG A 106 -7.43 16.50 -3.48
CA ARG A 106 -8.06 15.19 -3.54
C ARG A 106 -8.04 14.46 -2.20
N VAL A 107 -6.96 14.59 -1.43
CA VAL A 107 -6.86 14.03 -0.07
C VAL A 107 -7.86 14.69 0.87
N GLU A 108 -8.04 15.99 0.76
CA GLU A 108 -9.03 16.73 1.57
C GLU A 108 -10.46 16.29 1.25
N GLU A 109 -10.80 16.13 -0.03
CA GLU A 109 -12.12 15.59 -0.47
C GLU A 109 -12.37 14.19 0.08
N ILE A 110 -11.37 13.29 -0.01
CA ILE A 110 -11.44 11.94 0.57
C ILE A 110 -11.70 12.04 2.08
N GLN A 111 -10.96 12.88 2.78
CA GLN A 111 -11.14 13.04 4.22
C GLN A 111 -12.54 13.52 4.60
N GLN A 112 -13.12 14.43 3.83
CA GLN A 112 -14.44 15.00 4.10
C GLN A 112 -15.58 14.03 3.79
N HIS A 113 -15.45 13.20 2.75
CA HIS A 113 -16.55 12.40 2.21
C HIS A 113 -16.45 10.90 2.47
N GLU A 114 -15.26 10.38 2.73
CA GLU A 114 -15.05 8.94 2.83
C GLU A 114 -14.57 8.50 4.22
N VAL A 115 -13.84 9.36 4.95
CA VAL A 115 -13.31 9.01 6.27
C VAL A 115 -14.38 9.21 7.33
N PRO A 116 -14.78 8.17 8.09
CA PRO A 116 -15.78 8.31 9.14
C PRO A 116 -15.30 9.28 10.24
N GLN A 117 -16.25 9.99 10.85
CA GLN A 117 -15.94 10.91 11.95
C GLN A 117 -15.25 10.17 13.10
N GLY A 118 -14.16 10.72 13.60
CA GLY A 118 -13.37 10.15 14.70
C GLY A 118 -12.34 9.11 14.29
N VAL A 119 -12.34 8.66 13.02
CA VAL A 119 -11.33 7.71 12.51
C VAL A 119 -10.11 8.49 12.01
N PRO A 120 -8.89 8.18 12.49
CA PRO A 120 -7.67 8.78 11.96
C PRO A 120 -7.49 8.44 10.48
N MET A 121 -7.21 9.44 9.64
CA MET A 121 -7.09 9.25 8.20
C MET A 121 -6.03 8.21 7.81
N ALA A 122 -4.91 8.15 8.54
CA ALA A 122 -3.88 7.15 8.28
C ALA A 122 -4.40 5.72 8.51
N ALA A 123 -5.09 5.48 9.61
CA ALA A 123 -5.69 4.18 9.92
C ALA A 123 -6.75 3.80 8.88
N TRP A 124 -7.63 4.74 8.53
CA TRP A 124 -8.62 4.55 7.47
C TRP A 124 -7.96 4.18 6.13
N ALA A 125 -6.90 4.89 5.72
CA ALA A 125 -6.23 4.64 4.44
C ALA A 125 -5.56 3.26 4.38
N LEU A 126 -5.06 2.76 5.50
CA LEU A 126 -4.52 1.39 5.60
C LEU A 126 -5.65 0.35 5.53
N ALA A 127 -6.70 0.54 6.32
CA ALA A 127 -7.89 -0.32 6.30
C ALA A 127 -8.56 -0.33 4.92
N TRP A 128 -8.61 0.81 4.24
CA TRP A 128 -9.12 0.91 2.88
C TRP A 128 -8.35 -0.03 1.91
N CYS A 129 -7.02 -0.10 2.03
CA CYS A 129 -6.25 -1.05 1.23
C CYS A 129 -6.60 -2.51 1.57
N LEU A 130 -6.82 -2.83 2.84
CA LEU A 130 -7.15 -4.18 3.31
C LEU A 130 -8.55 -4.65 2.93
N GLN A 131 -9.46 -3.74 2.57
CA GLN A 131 -10.78 -4.11 2.05
C GLN A 131 -10.71 -4.84 0.70
N HIS A 132 -9.67 -4.60 -0.09
CA HIS A 132 -9.56 -5.24 -1.40
C HIS A 132 -9.18 -6.72 -1.25
N PRO A 133 -9.98 -7.67 -1.79
CA PRO A 133 -9.81 -9.10 -1.54
C PRO A 133 -8.48 -9.69 -2.04
N ALA A 134 -7.78 -9.02 -2.94
CA ALA A 134 -6.46 -9.43 -3.40
C ALA A 134 -5.34 -9.02 -2.45
N VAL A 135 -5.55 -8.03 -1.57
CA VAL A 135 -4.51 -7.50 -0.68
C VAL A 135 -4.37 -8.41 0.54
N THR A 136 -3.18 -8.98 0.72
CA THR A 136 -2.86 -9.84 1.87
C THR A 136 -2.39 -9.01 3.06
N CYS A 137 -1.58 -7.98 2.81
CA CYS A 137 -1.12 -7.07 3.87
C CYS A 137 -0.72 -5.70 3.32
N VAL A 138 -0.70 -4.72 4.20
CA VAL A 138 -0.10 -3.40 3.97
C VAL A 138 1.25 -3.29 4.68
N ILE A 139 2.21 -2.58 4.05
CA ILE A 139 3.54 -2.36 4.61
C ILE A 139 3.84 -0.86 4.71
N PRO A 140 3.21 -0.15 5.65
CA PRO A 140 3.45 1.27 5.87
C PRO A 140 4.82 1.52 6.50
N GLY A 141 5.43 2.67 6.17
CA GLY A 141 6.63 3.15 6.87
C GLY A 141 6.24 3.75 8.24
N CYS A 142 7.08 3.50 9.26
CA CYS A 142 6.93 4.02 10.61
C CYS A 142 8.23 4.69 11.07
N LYS A 143 8.12 5.73 11.90
CA LYS A 143 9.28 6.47 12.46
C LYS A 143 9.38 6.38 13.99
N ASN A 144 8.32 5.97 14.66
CA ASN A 144 8.21 5.84 16.12
C ASN A 144 7.21 4.75 16.49
N VAL A 145 7.16 4.40 17.76
CA VAL A 145 6.31 3.33 18.32
C VAL A 145 4.83 3.66 18.13
N GLU A 146 4.43 4.90 18.37
CA GLU A 146 3.04 5.33 18.23
C GLU A 146 2.52 5.12 16.80
N GLN A 147 3.37 5.34 15.79
CA GLN A 147 3.00 5.05 14.40
C GLN A 147 2.89 3.55 14.12
N VAL A 148 3.72 2.73 14.74
CA VAL A 148 3.63 1.26 14.60
C VAL A 148 2.31 0.77 15.17
N GLU A 149 1.97 1.16 16.39
CA GLU A 149 0.73 0.78 17.07
C GLU A 149 -0.50 1.29 16.31
N SER A 150 -0.50 2.56 15.93
CA SER A 150 -1.59 3.15 15.12
C SER A 150 -1.75 2.51 13.74
N ASN A 151 -0.66 2.10 13.10
CA ASN A 151 -0.75 1.39 11.82
C ASN A 151 -1.24 -0.05 12.01
N ALA A 152 -0.83 -0.72 13.08
CA ALA A 152 -1.30 -2.07 13.39
C ALA A 152 -2.82 -2.10 13.66
N SER A 153 -3.32 -1.17 14.50
CA SER A 153 -4.74 -1.07 14.83
C SER A 153 -5.65 -0.74 13.64
N ALA A 154 -5.10 -0.35 12.49
CA ALA A 154 -5.89 -0.16 11.27
C ALA A 154 -6.58 -1.46 10.80
N ALA A 155 -6.01 -2.61 11.11
CA ALA A 155 -6.58 -3.91 10.76
C ALA A 155 -7.85 -4.25 11.58
N ASP A 156 -8.03 -3.59 12.73
CA ASP A 156 -9.16 -3.81 13.65
C ASP A 156 -10.36 -2.89 13.35
N LEU A 157 -10.27 -2.04 12.33
CA LEU A 157 -11.39 -1.20 11.93
C LEU A 157 -12.50 -2.05 11.31
N ASP A 158 -13.76 -1.76 11.64
CA ASP A 158 -14.95 -2.48 11.16
C ASP A 158 -15.03 -2.61 9.63
N MET A 159 -14.33 -1.75 8.92
CA MET A 159 -14.27 -1.81 7.46
C MET A 159 -13.35 -2.92 6.93
N VAL A 160 -12.49 -3.51 7.76
CA VAL A 160 -11.66 -4.67 7.41
C VAL A 160 -12.47 -5.94 7.71
N ARG A 161 -12.43 -6.90 6.80
CA ARG A 161 -13.17 -8.17 6.99
C ARG A 161 -12.57 -8.94 8.16
N ALA A 162 -13.41 -9.53 8.99
CA ALA A 162 -12.98 -10.30 10.16
C ALA A 162 -12.14 -11.55 9.82
N ASP A 163 -12.26 -12.07 8.59
CA ASP A 163 -11.46 -13.19 8.07
C ASP A 163 -10.16 -12.73 7.35
N HIS A 164 -9.85 -11.43 7.39
CA HIS A 164 -8.63 -10.92 6.77
C HIS A 164 -7.39 -11.38 7.56
N PRO A 165 -6.29 -11.83 6.90
CA PRO A 165 -5.09 -12.32 7.60
C PRO A 165 -4.41 -11.33 8.56
N GLN A 166 -4.68 -10.05 8.44
CA GLN A 166 -4.16 -8.99 9.33
C GLN A 166 -5.19 -8.51 10.38
N ALA A 167 -6.44 -8.95 10.34
CA ALA A 167 -7.39 -8.69 11.42
C ALA A 167 -6.98 -9.48 12.68
N ALA A 168 -7.11 -8.85 13.86
CA ALA A 168 -6.76 -9.46 15.14
C ALA A 168 -7.88 -10.36 15.67
#